data_e268e6d82e3e291ba83b3fdcf07da800
#
_entry.id   e268e6d82e3e291ba83b3fdcf07da800
#
_cell.length_a   1.000
_cell.length_b   1.000
_cell.length_c   1.000
_cell.angle_alpha   90.00
_cell.angle_beta   90.00
_cell.angle_gamma   90.00
#
_symmetry.space_group_name_H-M   'P 1'
#
loop_
_entity.id
_entity.type
_entity.pdbx_description
1 polymer ?
#
loop_
_entity_poly.entity_id
_entity_poly.type
_entity_poly.pdbx_seq_one_letter_code
_entity_poly.pdbx_strand_id
1 'polypeptide(L)'
;MENEYHKLAQDIKAFMRKSGNHAVADASGSKGVIESVNPLIITTYEGAIRYEEAEDEIIKSKLFASRTKKKGDEVIVVPIESLDMIAVIDLIE
;
A
#
# COMPACT_ATOMS: atom_id res chain seq x y z
N MET A 1 -1.95 17.54 5.15
CA MET A 1 -1.16 16.46 4.51
C MET A 1 -0.97 15.29 5.43
N GLU A 2 -0.35 15.53 6.56
CA GLU A 2 -0.14 14.51 7.56
C GLU A 2 -1.44 13.81 7.98
N ASN A 3 -2.50 14.59 8.13
CA ASN A 3 -3.81 14.09 8.52
C ASN A 3 -4.46 13.16 7.50
N GLU A 4 -4.14 13.31 6.24
CA GLU A 4 -4.70 12.47 5.20
C GLU A 4 -4.22 11.03 5.32
N TYR A 5 -2.91 10.85 5.54
CA TYR A 5 -2.35 9.51 5.70
C TYR A 5 -2.77 8.87 7.00
N HIS A 6 -2.84 9.68 8.06
CA HIS A 6 -3.27 9.19 9.35
C HIS A 6 -4.71 8.70 9.31
N LYS A 7 -5.58 9.50 8.69
CA LYS A 7 -6.99 9.14 8.52
C LYS A 7 -7.14 7.89 7.68
N LEU A 8 -6.39 7.78 6.59
CA LEU A 8 -6.43 6.62 5.73
C LEU A 8 -6.04 5.35 6.48
N ALA A 9 -4.98 5.42 7.27
CA ALA A 9 -4.54 4.28 8.06
C ALA A 9 -5.60 3.88 9.10
N GLN A 10 -6.25 4.86 9.73
CA GLN A 10 -7.32 4.61 10.68
C GLN A 10 -8.54 3.99 10.02
N ASP A 11 -8.90 4.45 8.84
CA ASP A 11 -10.02 3.91 8.09
C ASP A 11 -9.79 2.45 7.73
N ILE A 12 -8.57 2.11 7.34
CA ILE A 12 -8.20 0.73 7.04
C ILE A 12 -8.33 -0.13 8.28
N LYS A 13 -7.81 0.33 9.41
CA LYS A 13 -7.90 -0.42 10.66
C LYS A 13 -9.34 -0.63 11.09
N ALA A 14 -10.17 0.40 10.96
CA ALA A 14 -11.59 0.30 11.30
C ALA A 14 -12.31 -0.70 10.40
N PHE A 15 -11.99 -0.67 9.12
CA PHE A 15 -12.55 -1.60 8.14
C PHE A 15 -12.17 -3.04 8.48
N MET A 16 -10.91 -3.27 8.80
CA MET A 16 -10.42 -4.60 9.16
C MET A 16 -11.13 -5.16 10.38
N ARG A 17 -11.36 -4.32 11.39
CA ARG A 17 -12.06 -4.76 12.61
C ARG A 17 -13.50 -5.13 12.35
N LYS A 18 -14.18 -4.35 11.48
CA LYS A 18 -15.60 -4.57 11.20
C LYS A 18 -15.84 -5.76 10.28
N SER A 19 -15.01 -5.89 9.28
CA SER A 19 -15.30 -6.78 8.16
C SER A 19 -14.61 -8.12 8.23
N GLY A 20 -13.62 -8.24 9.09
CA GLY A 20 -12.81 -9.44 9.14
C GLY A 20 -11.76 -9.48 8.04
N ASN A 21 -10.86 -10.43 8.14
CA ASN A 21 -9.67 -10.45 7.31
C ASN A 21 -9.93 -10.71 5.83
N HIS A 22 -10.80 -11.65 5.54
CA HIS A 22 -11.04 -11.99 4.14
C HIS A 22 -11.77 -10.89 3.38
N ALA A 23 -12.63 -10.14 4.06
CA ALA A 23 -13.31 -9.02 3.44
C ALA A 23 -12.33 -7.92 3.07
N VAL A 24 -11.33 -7.68 3.91
CA VAL A 24 -10.30 -6.70 3.62
C VAL A 24 -9.49 -7.12 2.40
N ALA A 25 -9.12 -8.39 2.32
CA ALA A 25 -8.32 -8.90 1.21
C ALA A 25 -9.04 -8.69 -0.13
N ASP A 26 -10.36 -8.81 -0.13
CA ASP A 26 -11.12 -8.68 -1.36
C ASP A 26 -11.49 -7.25 -1.70
N ALA A 27 -11.67 -6.40 -0.68
CA ALA A 27 -12.32 -5.12 -0.90
C ALA A 27 -11.36 -3.97 -1.15
N SER A 28 -10.62 -3.54 -0.17
CA SER A 28 -9.91 -2.27 -0.31
C SER A 28 -8.47 -2.32 0.15
N GLY A 29 -8.25 -2.88 1.31
CA GLY A 29 -6.88 -3.02 1.80
C GLY A 29 -6.26 -4.20 1.10
N SER A 30 -5.19 -3.97 0.42
CA SER A 30 -4.49 -5.02 -0.32
C SER A 30 -3.08 -5.20 0.18
N LYS A 31 -2.56 -6.36 -0.09
CA LYS A 31 -1.16 -6.65 0.13
C LYS A 31 -0.40 -6.48 -1.16
N GLY A 32 0.70 -5.76 -1.10
CA GLY A 32 1.63 -5.65 -2.22
C GLY A 32 2.97 -6.24 -1.84
N VAL A 33 3.83 -6.39 -2.83
CA VAL A 33 5.20 -6.88 -2.66
C VAL A 33 6.14 -5.89 -3.32
N ILE A 34 7.22 -5.56 -2.64
CA ILE A 34 8.25 -4.68 -3.20
C ILE A 34 9.09 -5.48 -4.19
N GLU A 35 9.03 -5.10 -5.45
CA GLU A 35 9.84 -5.71 -6.50
C GLU A 35 11.17 -5.01 -6.67
N SER A 36 11.23 -3.71 -6.36
CA SER A 36 12.44 -2.91 -6.41
C SER A 36 12.31 -1.79 -5.39
N VAL A 37 13.41 -1.41 -4.77
CA VAL A 37 13.42 -0.33 -3.79
C VAL A 37 13.78 1.01 -4.41
N ASN A 38 14.68 1.03 -5.37
CA ASN A 38 15.17 2.27 -5.95
C ASN A 38 15.43 2.10 -7.45
N PRO A 39 14.50 2.50 -8.31
CA PRO A 39 13.21 3.12 -7.98
C PRO A 39 12.25 2.15 -7.31
N LEU A 40 11.30 2.68 -6.57
CA LEU A 40 10.33 1.84 -5.88
C LEU A 40 9.32 1.28 -6.87
N ILE A 41 9.16 -0.03 -6.85
CA ILE A 41 8.19 -0.75 -7.67
C ILE A 41 7.47 -1.74 -6.77
N ILE A 42 6.14 -1.69 -6.80
CA ILE A 42 5.30 -2.54 -5.98
C ILE A 42 4.31 -3.26 -6.89
N THR A 43 4.17 -4.56 -6.68
CA THR A 43 3.17 -5.35 -7.39
C THR A 43 2.09 -5.78 -6.41
N THR A 44 0.87 -5.91 -6.93
CA THR A 44 -0.29 -6.38 -6.17
C THR A 44 -0.93 -7.55 -6.91
N TYR A 45 -1.84 -8.23 -6.24
CA TYR A 45 -2.54 -9.38 -6.81
C TYR A 45 -1.58 -10.42 -7.39
N GLU A 46 -0.60 -10.80 -6.58
CA GLU A 46 0.39 -11.81 -6.95
C GLU A 46 1.18 -11.46 -8.21
N GLY A 47 1.48 -10.17 -8.37
CA GLY A 47 2.28 -9.69 -9.48
C GLY A 47 1.49 -9.28 -10.71
N ALA A 48 0.16 -9.39 -10.67
CA ALA A 48 -0.67 -9.06 -11.81
C ALA A 48 -0.68 -7.58 -12.16
N ILE A 49 -0.58 -6.73 -11.14
CA ILE A 49 -0.60 -5.27 -11.32
C ILE A 49 0.69 -4.69 -10.77
N ARG A 50 1.33 -3.84 -11.53
CA ARG A 50 2.60 -3.24 -11.20
C ARG A 50 2.46 -1.73 -11.12
N TYR A 51 2.97 -1.15 -10.04
CA TYR A 51 2.98 0.30 -9.82
C TYR A 51 4.42 0.75 -9.65
N GLU A 52 4.76 1.88 -10.29
CA GLU A 52 6.14 2.39 -10.28
C GLU A 52 6.18 3.81 -9.78
N GLU A 53 7.04 4.08 -8.83
CA GLU A 53 7.24 5.42 -8.30
C GLU A 53 7.71 6.37 -9.40
N ALA A 54 8.54 5.89 -10.31
CA ALA A 54 9.04 6.71 -11.41
C ALA A 54 7.93 7.19 -12.36
N GLU A 55 6.80 6.51 -12.36
CA GLU A 55 5.63 6.87 -13.18
C GLU A 55 4.58 7.63 -12.37
N ASP A 56 4.90 8.08 -11.16
CA ASP A 56 4.00 8.77 -10.26
C ASP A 56 2.77 7.94 -9.91
N GLU A 57 2.96 6.64 -9.73
CA GLU A 57 1.87 5.71 -9.41
C GLU A 57 1.82 5.31 -7.95
N ILE A 58 2.76 5.77 -7.15
CA ILE A 58 2.87 5.39 -5.74
C ILE A 58 2.89 6.62 -4.85
N ILE A 59 2.00 6.64 -3.86
CA ILE A 59 2.01 7.62 -2.79
C ILE A 59 2.51 6.90 -1.54
N LYS A 60 3.53 7.43 -0.89
CA LYS A 60 4.13 6.83 0.30
C LYS A 60 3.70 7.58 1.56
N SER A 61 3.27 6.85 2.58
CA SER A 61 3.07 7.45 3.89
C SER A 61 4.44 7.84 4.48
N LYS A 62 4.43 8.76 5.43
CA LYS A 62 5.67 9.12 6.12
C LYS A 62 6.27 7.94 6.86
N LEU A 63 5.42 7.12 7.45
CA LEU A 63 5.86 5.94 8.16
C LEU A 63 6.58 4.98 7.22
N PHE A 64 5.97 4.67 6.10
CA PHE A 64 6.58 3.77 5.11
C PHE A 64 7.89 4.36 4.58
N ALA A 65 7.89 5.65 4.28
CA ALA A 65 9.09 6.32 3.74
C ALA A 65 10.27 6.25 4.71
N SER A 66 10.00 6.24 6.02
CA SER A 66 11.05 6.18 7.03
C SER A 66 11.57 4.76 7.29
N ARG A 67 10.89 3.74 6.80
CA ARG A 67 11.27 2.34 7.05
C ARG A 67 12.40 1.89 6.13
N THR A 68 13.24 1.02 6.65
CA THR A 68 14.19 0.30 5.83
C THR A 68 13.44 -0.78 5.05
N LYS A 69 13.62 -0.78 3.74
CA LYS A 69 12.87 -1.65 2.84
C LYS A 69 13.82 -2.49 2.01
N LYS A 70 13.36 -3.63 1.57
CA LYS A 70 14.13 -4.47 0.64
C LYS A 70 13.18 -5.20 -0.31
N LYS A 71 13.73 -5.66 -1.41
CA LYS A 71 12.99 -6.46 -2.37
C LYS A 71 12.40 -7.69 -1.68
N GLY A 72 11.15 -7.96 -1.95
CA GLY A 72 10.43 -9.08 -1.35
C GLY A 72 9.62 -8.72 -0.12
N ASP A 73 9.83 -7.54 0.46
CA ASP A 73 9.03 -7.10 1.60
C ASP A 73 7.58 -6.93 1.18
N GLU A 74 6.67 -7.28 2.09
CA GLU A 74 5.24 -7.10 1.86
C GLU A 74 4.78 -5.78 2.45
N VAL A 75 3.81 -5.16 1.80
CA VAL A 75 3.29 -3.86 2.19
C VAL A 75 1.78 -3.85 2.20
N ILE A 76 1.21 -2.96 3.02
CA ILE A 76 -0.22 -2.67 3.00
C ILE A 76 -0.43 -1.51 2.04
N VAL A 77 -1.28 -1.71 1.04
CA VAL A 77 -1.58 -0.68 0.03
C VAL A 77 -3.07 -0.45 -0.07
N VAL A 78 -3.43 0.76 -0.47
CA VAL A 78 -4.83 1.13 -0.75
C VAL A 78 -4.86 1.65 -2.18
N PRO A 79 -5.61 1.00 -3.07
CA PRO A 79 -5.72 1.46 -4.45
C PRO A 79 -6.49 2.78 -4.52
N ILE A 80 -6.03 3.67 -5.39
CA ILE A 80 -6.72 4.90 -5.72
C ILE A 80 -7.13 4.76 -7.17
N GLU A 81 -8.26 4.12 -7.40
CA GLU A 81 -8.68 3.69 -8.72
C GLU A 81 -8.84 4.84 -9.72
N SER A 82 -9.35 5.97 -9.25
CA SER A 82 -9.56 7.12 -10.12
C SER A 82 -8.26 7.68 -10.71
N LEU A 83 -7.12 7.35 -10.12
CA LEU A 83 -5.82 7.87 -10.55
C LEU A 83 -4.86 6.78 -11.01
N ASP A 84 -5.30 5.53 -11.01
CA ASP A 84 -4.44 4.38 -11.30
C ASP A 84 -3.18 4.37 -10.43
N MET A 85 -3.36 4.65 -9.15
CA MET A 85 -2.27 4.77 -8.19
C MET A 85 -2.54 3.90 -6.98
N ILE A 86 -1.52 3.71 -6.17
CA ILE A 86 -1.68 3.12 -4.84
C ILE A 86 -1.08 4.03 -3.78
N ALA A 87 -1.68 4.00 -2.61
CA ALA A 87 -1.10 4.61 -1.42
C ALA A 87 -0.50 3.49 -0.58
N VAL A 88 0.77 3.59 -0.24
CA VAL A 88 1.46 2.59 0.57
C VAL A 88 1.46 3.06 2.01
N ILE A 89 0.87 2.28 2.89
CA ILE A 89 0.66 2.64 4.28
C ILE A 89 1.86 2.25 5.14
N ASP A 90 2.28 1.00 5.07
CA ASP A 90 3.41 0.51 5.87
C ASP A 90 3.84 -0.87 5.36
N LEU A 91 4.95 -1.36 5.93
CA LEU A 91 5.39 -2.73 5.74
C LEU A 91 4.52 -3.67 6.57
N ILE A 92 4.37 -4.89 6.10
CA ILE A 92 3.73 -5.97 6.85
C ILE A 92 4.84 -6.79 7.50
N GLU A 93 4.71 -7.02 8.78
CA GLU A 93 5.64 -7.86 9.52
C GLU A 93 5.23 -9.32 9.49
#